data_698d79f7fd3f204cca83d382259db987
#
_entry.id   698d79f7fd3f204cca83d382259db987
#
_cell.length_a   1.000
_cell.length_b   1.000
_cell.length_c   1.000
_cell.angle_alpha   90.00
_cell.angle_beta   90.00
_cell.angle_gamma   90.00
#
_symmetry.space_group_name_H-M   'P 1'
#
loop_
_entity.id
_entity.type
_entity.pdbx_description
1 polymer ?
#
loop_
_entity_poly.entity_id
_entity_poly.type
_entity_poly.pdbx_seq_one_letter_code
_entity_poly.pdbx_strand_id
1 'polypeptide(L)'
;MGEIYIAHRNEYTNEVQTVREHCENTANLCKEYAIPEMEDLAYAAGKAHDIGKYQEGFQRRIRGENIRVEHSTCGAIAVGEKYPKPMNLMMQYCIAGHHTGIPNGGFGNDEDNSLKGRMNRTFEDYDAYKQELELPELDIRKWQQFLAADCGRNADWLIDKFTFLTRYLFSCLVDADSTDTAEFCRSTEVVRKLQADFEKCLEKINVQLQAFEVKTELQKTRSLLQEQAYRNSTKDAHIYLINMPTGSGKTLASAKIALQRAIAKKKKRIIYV
;
A
#
# COMPACT_ATOMS: atom_id res chain seq x y z
N MET A 1 32.95 -2.19 18.29
CA MET A 1 31.74 -1.57 17.75
C MET A 1 31.19 -2.57 16.75
N GLY A 2 29.91 -2.93 16.85
CA GLY A 2 29.27 -3.82 15.88
C GLY A 2 29.26 -3.19 14.48
N GLU A 3 29.16 -4.00 13.46
CA GLU A 3 29.02 -3.55 12.08
C GLU A 3 27.69 -2.81 11.93
N ILE A 4 27.69 -1.65 11.26
CA ILE A 4 26.49 -0.85 11.01
C ILE A 4 25.97 -1.16 9.60
N TYR A 5 24.76 -1.72 9.51
CA TYR A 5 24.07 -2.00 8.26
C TYR A 5 23.19 -0.82 7.88
N ILE A 6 23.47 -0.20 6.71
CA ILE A 6 22.84 1.03 6.24
C ILE A 6 21.70 0.67 5.29
N ALA A 7 20.50 1.20 5.53
CA ALA A 7 19.35 1.10 4.64
C ALA A 7 19.28 2.27 3.65
N HIS A 8 19.47 3.48 4.15
CA HIS A 8 19.40 4.71 3.37
C HIS A 8 20.50 5.69 3.77
N ARG A 9 20.90 6.52 2.80
CA ARG A 9 21.79 7.65 3.02
C ARG A 9 21.13 8.92 2.50
N ASN A 10 21.07 9.94 3.33
CA ASN A 10 20.58 11.24 2.94
C ASN A 10 21.70 11.96 2.17
N GLU A 11 21.47 12.24 0.89
CA GLU A 11 22.47 12.88 0.02
C GLU A 11 22.78 14.33 0.40
N TYR A 12 21.87 14.99 1.13
CA TYR A 12 22.01 16.40 1.52
C TYR A 12 22.73 16.55 2.87
N THR A 13 22.38 15.69 3.85
CA THR A 13 22.91 15.79 5.21
C THR A 13 24.07 14.82 5.47
N ASN A 14 24.28 13.84 4.59
CA ASN A 14 25.17 12.68 4.79
C ASN A 14 24.82 11.77 5.96
N GLU A 15 23.68 11.98 6.59
CA GLU A 15 23.17 11.08 7.62
C GLU A 15 22.84 9.72 7.04
N VAL A 16 22.91 8.70 7.86
CA VAL A 16 22.57 7.33 7.50
C VAL A 16 21.45 6.80 8.38
N GLN A 17 20.52 6.08 7.77
CA GLN A 17 19.49 5.31 8.45
C GLN A 17 19.93 3.85 8.44
N THR A 18 19.91 3.19 9.58
CA THR A 18 20.25 1.76 9.66
C THR A 18 19.11 0.91 9.12
N VAL A 19 19.43 -0.34 8.71
CA VAL A 19 18.40 -1.30 8.26
C VAL A 19 17.41 -1.57 9.39
N ARG A 20 17.90 -1.68 10.62
CA ARG A 20 17.07 -1.86 11.79
C ARG A 20 16.06 -0.72 11.97
N GLU A 21 16.52 0.54 11.95
CA GLU A 21 15.65 1.71 12.11
C GLU A 21 14.60 1.78 11.01
N HIS A 22 15.00 1.59 9.76
CA HIS A 22 14.08 1.58 8.62
C HIS A 22 13.00 0.50 8.74
N CYS A 23 13.42 -0.74 9.04
CA CYS A 23 12.48 -1.85 9.19
C CYS A 23 11.53 -1.66 10.37
N GLU A 24 12.00 -1.13 11.52
CA GLU A 24 11.14 -0.84 12.67
C GLU A 24 10.15 0.30 12.37
N ASN A 25 10.59 1.38 11.74
CA ASN A 25 9.73 2.49 11.36
C ASN A 25 8.66 2.02 10.36
N THR A 26 9.07 1.31 9.31
CA THR A 26 8.17 0.74 8.31
C THR A 26 7.17 -0.22 8.95
N ALA A 27 7.59 -1.07 9.89
CA ALA A 27 6.71 -1.98 10.61
C ALA A 27 5.63 -1.23 11.42
N ASN A 28 6.02 -0.19 12.13
CA ASN A 28 5.09 0.64 12.90
C ASN A 28 4.08 1.35 11.99
N LEU A 29 4.53 1.87 10.86
CA LEU A 29 3.65 2.48 9.87
C LEU A 29 2.70 1.47 9.22
N CYS A 30 3.19 0.29 8.85
CA CYS A 30 2.35 -0.79 8.35
C CYS A 30 1.23 -1.14 9.33
N LYS A 31 1.57 -1.23 10.63
CA LYS A 31 0.60 -1.47 11.70
C LYS A 31 -0.43 -0.36 11.78
N GLU A 32 -0.01 0.91 11.75
CA GLU A 32 -0.90 2.07 11.79
C GLU A 32 -1.88 2.13 10.59
N TYR A 33 -1.42 1.69 9.41
CA TYR A 33 -2.22 1.71 8.19
C TYR A 33 -3.17 0.52 8.07
N ALA A 34 -2.90 -0.55 8.80
CA ALA A 34 -3.68 -1.77 8.75
C ALA A 34 -5.00 -1.67 9.54
N ILE A 35 -5.97 -2.50 9.12
CA ILE A 35 -7.16 -2.76 9.94
C ILE A 35 -6.78 -3.60 11.16
N PRO A 36 -7.53 -3.52 12.27
CA PRO A 36 -7.18 -4.18 13.53
C PRO A 36 -6.88 -5.69 13.42
N GLU A 37 -7.55 -6.37 12.51
CA GLU A 37 -7.39 -7.82 12.29
C GLU A 37 -6.08 -8.17 11.56
N MET A 38 -5.44 -7.19 10.93
CA MET A 38 -4.22 -7.37 10.15
C MET A 38 -3.00 -6.62 10.71
N GLU A 39 -3.14 -5.88 11.79
CA GLU A 39 -2.07 -5.06 12.38
C GLU A 39 -0.79 -5.86 12.63
N ASP A 40 -0.90 -7.03 13.26
CA ASP A 40 0.28 -7.84 13.61
C ASP A 40 0.96 -8.43 12.36
N LEU A 41 0.16 -8.83 11.36
CA LEU A 41 0.67 -9.34 10.09
C LEU A 41 1.36 -8.23 9.28
N ALA A 42 0.78 -7.04 9.29
CA ALA A 42 1.33 -5.87 8.62
C ALA A 42 2.64 -5.42 9.28
N TYR A 43 2.68 -5.41 10.61
CA TYR A 43 3.91 -5.15 11.36
C TYR A 43 5.02 -6.15 11.01
N ALA A 44 4.70 -7.46 10.99
CA ALA A 44 5.67 -8.49 10.63
C ALA A 44 6.20 -8.34 9.19
N ALA A 45 5.31 -8.01 8.25
CA ALA A 45 5.69 -7.78 6.85
C ALA A 45 6.61 -6.56 6.71
N GLY A 46 6.26 -5.44 7.37
CA GLY A 46 7.09 -4.24 7.39
C GLY A 46 8.46 -4.48 8.03
N LYS A 47 8.51 -5.27 9.10
CA LYS A 47 9.77 -5.60 9.78
C LYS A 47 10.69 -6.48 8.94
N ALA A 48 10.13 -7.32 8.07
CA ALA A 48 10.89 -8.27 7.29
C ALA A 48 11.25 -7.79 5.87
N HIS A 49 10.62 -6.74 5.35
CA HIS A 49 10.64 -6.43 3.91
C HIS A 49 12.05 -6.22 3.36
N ASP A 50 12.93 -5.63 4.13
CA ASP A 50 14.27 -5.20 3.71
C ASP A 50 15.42 -5.99 4.39
N ILE A 51 15.14 -7.18 4.92
CA ILE A 51 16.17 -8.06 5.51
C ILE A 51 17.34 -8.30 4.53
N GLY A 52 17.09 -8.33 3.23
CA GLY A 52 18.15 -8.51 2.25
C GLY A 52 19.15 -7.35 2.16
N LYS A 53 18.89 -6.22 2.78
CA LYS A 53 19.86 -5.13 2.91
C LYS A 53 21.03 -5.47 3.84
N TYR A 54 20.94 -6.55 4.61
CA TYR A 54 22.06 -7.08 5.40
C TYR A 54 23.12 -7.79 4.56
N GLN A 55 22.89 -8.10 3.29
CA GLN A 55 23.90 -8.65 2.39
C GLN A 55 25.09 -7.71 2.23
N GLU A 56 26.30 -8.24 2.20
CA GLU A 56 27.52 -7.45 2.02
C GLU A 56 27.50 -6.66 0.70
N GLY A 57 27.06 -7.29 -0.38
CA GLY A 57 26.91 -6.61 -1.67
C GLY A 57 25.99 -5.38 -1.58
N PHE A 58 24.89 -5.45 -0.84
CA PHE A 58 24.04 -4.28 -0.63
C PHE A 58 24.78 -3.18 0.14
N GLN A 59 25.54 -3.54 1.18
CA GLN A 59 26.30 -2.60 1.98
C GLN A 59 27.44 -1.94 1.17
N ARG A 60 28.06 -2.65 0.25
CA ARG A 60 29.02 -2.09 -0.70
C ARG A 60 28.34 -1.13 -1.69
N ARG A 61 27.17 -1.53 -2.22
CA ARG A 61 26.38 -0.66 -3.10
C ARG A 61 26.02 0.67 -2.45
N ILE A 62 25.52 0.67 -1.22
CA ILE A 62 25.09 1.92 -0.54
C ILE A 62 26.28 2.82 -0.17
N ARG A 63 27.48 2.24 -0.09
CA ARG A 63 28.75 2.96 0.11
C ARG A 63 29.36 3.47 -1.20
N GLY A 64 28.71 3.25 -2.36
CA GLY A 64 29.06 3.84 -3.65
C GLY A 64 29.57 2.89 -4.71
N GLU A 65 29.60 1.57 -4.48
CA GLU A 65 29.95 0.62 -5.53
C GLU A 65 28.82 0.47 -6.56
N ASN A 66 29.19 0.40 -7.83
CA ASN A 66 28.22 0.25 -8.93
C ASN A 66 27.88 -1.23 -9.17
N ILE A 67 27.15 -1.83 -8.25
CA ILE A 67 26.66 -3.21 -8.32
C ILE A 67 25.15 -3.26 -8.15
N ARG A 68 24.51 -4.27 -8.75
CA ARG A 68 23.09 -4.54 -8.55
C ARG A 68 22.93 -5.67 -7.54
N VAL A 69 22.14 -5.43 -6.52
CA VAL A 69 21.82 -6.42 -5.48
C VAL A 69 20.30 -6.50 -5.33
N GLU A 70 19.77 -7.68 -5.48
CA GLU A 70 18.38 -7.98 -5.17
C GLU A 70 18.28 -8.25 -3.67
N HIS A 71 17.38 -7.57 -2.96
CA HIS A 71 17.26 -7.65 -1.52
C HIS A 71 15.83 -7.96 -1.02
N SER A 72 14.82 -7.74 -1.85
CA SER A 72 13.42 -7.93 -1.43
C SER A 72 13.06 -9.39 -1.17
N THR A 73 13.65 -10.33 -1.90
CA THR A 73 13.32 -11.75 -1.75
C THR A 73 13.84 -12.37 -0.44
N CYS A 74 14.94 -11.88 0.13
CA CYS A 74 15.47 -12.39 1.38
C CYS A 74 14.46 -12.28 2.53
N GLY A 75 13.77 -11.16 2.66
CA GLY A 75 12.69 -10.99 3.62
C GLY A 75 11.51 -11.94 3.38
N ALA A 76 11.17 -12.20 2.11
CA ALA A 76 10.15 -13.16 1.75
C ALA A 76 10.55 -14.60 2.14
N ILE A 77 11.83 -14.96 2.02
CA ILE A 77 12.35 -16.25 2.49
C ILE A 77 12.25 -16.32 4.01
N ALA A 78 12.71 -15.31 4.73
CA ALA A 78 12.69 -15.27 6.20
C ALA A 78 11.28 -15.44 6.78
N VAL A 79 10.27 -14.76 6.24
CA VAL A 79 8.87 -14.97 6.67
C VAL A 79 8.32 -16.33 6.26
N GLY A 80 8.81 -16.89 5.15
CA GLY A 80 8.45 -18.23 4.69
C GLY A 80 8.92 -19.32 5.64
N GLU A 81 10.10 -19.15 6.24
CA GLU A 81 10.69 -20.06 7.22
C GLU A 81 10.03 -19.93 8.59
N LYS A 82 9.71 -18.69 9.02
CA LYS A 82 9.19 -18.43 10.36
C LYS A 82 7.70 -18.76 10.50
N TYR A 83 6.88 -18.44 9.50
CA TYR A 83 5.42 -18.50 9.63
C TYR A 83 4.80 -19.60 8.77
N PRO A 84 3.69 -20.24 9.22
CA PRO A 84 3.02 -21.28 8.46
C PRO A 84 2.16 -20.71 7.32
N LYS A 85 1.85 -21.60 6.36
CA LYS A 85 0.86 -21.30 5.31
C LYS A 85 -0.56 -21.20 5.89
N PRO A 86 -1.43 -20.39 5.29
CA PRO A 86 -1.20 -19.52 4.12
C PRO A 86 -0.70 -18.10 4.50
N MET A 87 -0.48 -17.81 5.76
CA MET A 87 -0.08 -16.51 6.29
C MET A 87 1.25 -16.05 5.68
N ASN A 88 2.26 -16.92 5.69
CA ASN A 88 3.56 -16.61 5.09
C ASN A 88 3.45 -16.29 3.59
N LEU A 89 2.58 -17.00 2.86
CA LEU A 89 2.41 -16.79 1.43
C LEU A 89 1.93 -15.36 1.11
N MET A 90 1.00 -14.83 1.92
CA MET A 90 0.54 -13.44 1.78
C MET A 90 1.69 -12.45 1.95
N MET A 91 2.50 -12.61 3.01
CA MET A 91 3.67 -11.76 3.25
C MET A 91 4.74 -11.93 2.17
N GLN A 92 5.00 -13.15 1.71
CA GLN A 92 5.96 -13.43 0.64
C GLN A 92 5.64 -12.68 -0.65
N TYR A 93 4.38 -12.68 -1.09
CA TYR A 93 3.94 -11.90 -2.25
C TYR A 93 4.18 -10.40 -2.07
N CYS A 94 3.83 -9.88 -0.90
CA CYS A 94 3.99 -8.46 -0.61
C CYS A 94 5.46 -8.05 -0.54
N ILE A 95 6.26 -8.80 0.21
CA ILE A 95 7.68 -8.50 0.43
C ILE A 95 8.48 -8.67 -0.85
N ALA A 96 8.34 -9.80 -1.55
CA ALA A 96 9.06 -10.00 -2.81
C ALA A 96 8.69 -8.96 -3.89
N GLY A 97 7.49 -8.39 -3.79
CA GLY A 97 6.93 -7.47 -4.77
C GLY A 97 7.09 -5.98 -4.47
N HIS A 98 7.52 -5.55 -3.28
CA HIS A 98 7.35 -4.16 -2.83
C HIS A 98 8.04 -3.12 -3.74
N HIS A 99 9.07 -3.48 -4.47
CA HIS A 99 9.70 -2.60 -5.47
C HIS A 99 9.18 -2.76 -6.90
N THR A 100 8.57 -3.90 -7.24
CA THR A 100 8.26 -4.24 -8.64
C THR A 100 6.81 -4.58 -8.92
N GLY A 101 5.97 -4.59 -7.88
CA GLY A 101 4.59 -5.08 -7.90
C GLY A 101 4.50 -6.56 -7.51
N ILE A 102 3.31 -6.99 -7.12
CA ILE A 102 3.04 -8.38 -6.70
C ILE A 102 3.36 -9.32 -7.87
N PRO A 103 4.31 -10.27 -7.70
CA PRO A 103 4.69 -11.19 -8.76
C PRO A 103 3.59 -12.23 -9.04
N ASN A 104 3.67 -12.89 -10.18
CA ASN A 104 2.92 -14.12 -10.42
C ASN A 104 3.40 -15.25 -9.51
N GLY A 105 2.52 -16.21 -9.18
CA GLY A 105 2.86 -17.32 -8.29
C GLY A 105 3.96 -18.23 -8.85
N GLY A 106 3.89 -18.54 -10.13
CA GLY A 106 4.82 -19.40 -10.85
C GLY A 106 4.45 -20.88 -10.82
N PHE A 107 4.82 -21.59 -11.90
CA PHE A 107 4.77 -23.03 -12.04
C PHE A 107 6.20 -23.61 -12.06
N GLY A 108 6.36 -24.93 -12.06
CA GLY A 108 7.65 -25.60 -11.87
C GLY A 108 8.80 -25.21 -12.81
N ASN A 109 8.48 -24.70 -14.01
CA ASN A 109 9.44 -24.29 -15.05
C ASN A 109 9.35 -22.77 -15.35
N ASP A 110 8.75 -21.99 -14.46
CA ASP A 110 8.50 -20.58 -14.72
C ASP A 110 9.75 -19.71 -14.54
N GLU A 111 9.68 -18.62 -15.25
CA GLU A 111 10.67 -17.56 -15.32
C GLU A 111 11.11 -17.06 -13.94
N ASP A 112 12.35 -16.61 -13.87
CA ASP A 112 13.05 -16.08 -12.70
C ASP A 112 12.29 -14.98 -11.91
N ASN A 113 11.24 -14.39 -12.49
CA ASN A 113 10.52 -13.28 -11.89
C ASN A 113 9.21 -13.68 -11.16
N SER A 114 8.78 -14.94 -11.25
CA SER A 114 7.67 -15.44 -10.44
C SER A 114 8.06 -15.52 -8.97
N LEU A 115 7.09 -15.55 -8.06
CA LEU A 115 7.38 -15.75 -6.63
C LEU A 115 8.21 -17.02 -6.41
N LYS A 116 7.78 -18.13 -7.01
CA LYS A 116 8.50 -19.41 -6.90
C LYS A 116 9.92 -19.34 -7.46
N GLY A 117 10.12 -18.71 -8.61
CA GLY A 117 11.44 -18.51 -9.19
C GLY A 117 12.34 -17.67 -8.28
N ARG A 118 11.82 -16.57 -7.72
CA ARG A 118 12.55 -15.72 -6.78
C ARG A 118 12.95 -16.46 -5.51
N MET A 119 12.04 -17.24 -4.91
CA MET A 119 12.29 -18.01 -3.69
C MET A 119 13.36 -19.11 -3.87
N ASN A 120 13.66 -19.53 -5.10
CA ASN A 120 14.69 -20.52 -5.41
C ASN A 120 16.07 -19.90 -5.71
N ARG A 121 16.20 -18.58 -5.66
CA ARG A 121 17.48 -17.90 -5.89
C ARG A 121 18.42 -18.09 -4.70
N THR A 122 19.71 -18.02 -5.00
CA THR A 122 20.76 -17.98 -4.00
C THR A 122 21.13 -16.53 -3.72
N PHE A 123 21.27 -16.21 -2.44
CA PHE A 123 21.66 -14.88 -1.96
C PHE A 123 22.97 -14.95 -1.18
N GLU A 124 23.65 -13.82 -1.05
CA GLU A 124 24.73 -13.68 -0.08
C GLU A 124 24.17 -13.84 1.34
N ASP A 125 25.06 -14.09 2.29
CA ASP A 125 24.67 -14.19 3.71
C ASP A 125 24.01 -12.87 4.17
N TYR A 126 22.87 -13.00 4.82
CA TYR A 126 22.12 -11.90 5.43
C TYR A 126 21.69 -12.21 6.89
N ASP A 127 22.21 -13.28 7.46
CA ASP A 127 21.81 -13.80 8.79
C ASP A 127 22.09 -12.82 9.93
N ALA A 128 22.90 -11.79 9.70
CA ALA A 128 23.12 -10.71 10.66
C ALA A 128 21.80 -10.04 11.11
N TYR A 129 20.74 -10.07 10.28
CA TYR A 129 19.43 -9.55 10.70
C TYR A 129 18.90 -10.21 11.97
N LYS A 130 19.19 -11.49 12.22
CA LYS A 130 18.71 -12.26 13.37
C LYS A 130 19.18 -11.68 14.71
N GLN A 131 20.26 -10.89 14.70
CA GLN A 131 20.80 -10.23 15.89
C GLN A 131 20.16 -8.86 16.14
N GLU A 132 19.61 -8.24 15.09
CA GLU A 132 19.08 -6.87 15.16
C GLU A 132 17.56 -6.80 15.02
N LEU A 133 16.96 -7.72 14.25
CA LEU A 133 15.53 -7.74 13.93
C LEU A 133 14.88 -9.03 14.42
N GLU A 134 14.23 -8.97 15.56
CA GLU A 134 13.37 -10.06 16.01
C GLU A 134 12.01 -9.99 15.32
N LEU A 135 11.71 -10.96 14.46
CA LEU A 135 10.39 -11.08 13.84
C LEU A 135 9.36 -11.50 14.91
N PRO A 136 8.19 -10.83 14.99
CA PRO A 136 7.23 -11.07 16.06
C PRO A 136 6.60 -12.47 16.00
N GLU A 137 6.08 -12.94 17.12
CA GLU A 137 5.15 -14.08 17.12
C GLU A 137 3.77 -13.61 16.69
N LEU A 138 3.08 -14.44 15.88
CA LEU A 138 1.76 -14.13 15.35
C LEU A 138 0.72 -15.12 15.86
N ASP A 139 -0.46 -14.63 16.22
CA ASP A 139 -1.60 -15.48 16.55
C ASP A 139 -2.22 -16.05 15.27
N ILE A 140 -1.75 -17.24 14.91
CA ILE A 140 -2.17 -17.96 13.71
C ILE A 140 -3.66 -18.30 13.76
N ARG A 141 -4.19 -18.64 14.94
CA ARG A 141 -5.60 -19.04 15.09
C ARG A 141 -6.52 -17.85 14.88
N LYS A 142 -6.21 -16.72 15.50
CA LYS A 142 -6.95 -15.45 15.32
C LYS A 142 -7.00 -15.07 13.85
N TRP A 143 -5.84 -15.13 13.16
CA TRP A 143 -5.77 -14.78 11.75
C TRP A 143 -6.54 -15.74 10.84
N GLN A 144 -6.46 -17.07 11.10
CA GLN A 144 -7.22 -18.06 10.34
C GLN A 144 -8.74 -17.89 10.54
N GLN A 145 -9.18 -17.58 11.75
CA GLN A 145 -10.58 -17.26 12.03
C GLN A 145 -11.04 -16.02 11.27
N PHE A 146 -10.24 -14.97 11.26
CA PHE A 146 -10.52 -13.76 10.49
C PHE A 146 -10.59 -14.03 8.99
N LEU A 147 -9.65 -14.82 8.45
CA LEU A 147 -9.65 -15.15 7.03
C LEU A 147 -10.90 -15.96 6.64
N ALA A 148 -11.30 -16.92 7.47
CA ALA A 148 -12.45 -17.77 7.22
C ALA A 148 -13.82 -17.11 7.55
N ALA A 149 -13.83 -16.02 8.29
CA ALA A 149 -15.06 -15.32 8.65
C ALA A 149 -15.80 -14.87 7.38
N ASP A 150 -17.11 -15.01 7.40
CA ASP A 150 -18.04 -14.64 6.32
C ASP A 150 -17.89 -15.42 5.00
N CYS A 151 -16.90 -16.32 4.90
CA CYS A 151 -16.71 -17.15 3.69
C CYS A 151 -17.55 -18.42 3.71
N GLY A 152 -18.03 -18.86 4.88
CA GLY A 152 -18.75 -20.12 5.04
C GLY A 152 -17.89 -21.31 4.58
N ARG A 153 -18.46 -22.18 3.75
CA ARG A 153 -17.76 -23.31 3.11
C ARG A 153 -17.39 -23.02 1.65
N ASN A 154 -17.49 -21.77 1.20
CA ASN A 154 -17.22 -21.41 -0.18
C ASN A 154 -15.73 -21.11 -0.36
N ALA A 155 -15.03 -22.00 -1.08
CA ALA A 155 -13.61 -21.88 -1.34
C ALA A 155 -13.26 -20.65 -2.23
N ASP A 156 -14.13 -20.29 -3.17
CA ASP A 156 -13.89 -19.16 -4.08
C ASP A 156 -13.90 -17.84 -3.28
N TRP A 157 -14.82 -17.69 -2.34
CA TRP A 157 -14.88 -16.53 -1.46
C TRP A 157 -13.65 -16.43 -0.56
N LEU A 158 -13.12 -17.55 -0.12
CA LEU A 158 -11.88 -17.58 0.66
C LEU A 158 -10.69 -17.13 -0.17
N ILE A 159 -10.60 -17.58 -1.43
CA ILE A 159 -9.56 -17.18 -2.37
C ILE A 159 -9.67 -15.68 -2.69
N ASP A 160 -10.87 -15.19 -2.96
CA ASP A 160 -11.12 -13.77 -3.24
C ASP A 160 -10.74 -12.90 -2.04
N LYS A 161 -11.14 -13.30 -0.82
CA LYS A 161 -10.77 -12.60 0.42
C LYS A 161 -9.25 -12.60 0.63
N PHE A 162 -8.60 -13.75 0.45
CA PHE A 162 -7.14 -13.86 0.55
C PHE A 162 -6.44 -12.95 -0.46
N THR A 163 -6.90 -12.96 -1.71
CA THR A 163 -6.35 -12.13 -2.78
C THR A 163 -6.54 -10.64 -2.49
N PHE A 164 -7.71 -10.25 -2.03
CA PHE A 164 -7.99 -8.87 -1.63
C PHE A 164 -7.10 -8.43 -0.47
N LEU A 165 -7.01 -9.25 0.59
CA LEU A 165 -6.19 -8.94 1.76
C LEU A 165 -4.69 -8.91 1.43
N THR A 166 -4.23 -9.71 0.48
CA THR A 166 -2.85 -9.66 -0.01
C THR A 166 -2.57 -8.29 -0.66
N ARG A 167 -3.46 -7.80 -1.53
CA ARG A 167 -3.32 -6.47 -2.15
C ARG A 167 -3.42 -5.35 -1.12
N TYR A 168 -4.27 -5.51 -0.13
CA TYR A 168 -4.42 -4.55 0.95
C TYR A 168 -3.12 -4.47 1.79
N LEU A 169 -2.57 -5.62 2.21
CA LEU A 169 -1.29 -5.69 2.92
C LEU A 169 -0.15 -5.09 2.09
N PHE A 170 -0.11 -5.40 0.80
CA PHE A 170 0.86 -4.82 -0.13
C PHE A 170 0.79 -3.30 -0.17
N SER A 171 -0.43 -2.74 -0.21
CA SER A 171 -0.64 -1.29 -0.17
C SER A 171 -0.13 -0.68 1.13
N CYS A 172 -0.39 -1.31 2.28
CA CYS A 172 0.13 -0.85 3.56
C CYS A 172 1.67 -0.86 3.58
N LEU A 173 2.28 -1.93 3.07
CA LEU A 173 3.74 -2.07 3.04
C LEU A 173 4.40 -1.02 2.14
N VAL A 174 3.94 -0.85 0.91
CA VAL A 174 4.53 0.10 -0.05
C VAL A 174 4.34 1.55 0.41
N ASP A 175 3.18 1.89 0.99
CA ASP A 175 2.93 3.23 1.53
C ASP A 175 3.83 3.50 2.75
N ALA A 176 4.01 2.53 3.62
CA ALA A 176 4.85 2.64 4.80
C ALA A 176 6.33 2.79 4.45
N ASP A 177 6.88 1.93 3.58
CA ASP A 177 8.25 1.97 3.10
C ASP A 177 8.56 3.30 2.40
N SER A 178 7.70 3.69 1.45
CA SER A 178 7.85 4.97 0.73
C SER A 178 7.78 6.17 1.68
N THR A 179 6.98 6.09 2.72
CA THR A 179 6.81 7.17 3.69
C THR A 179 8.04 7.32 4.56
N ASP A 180 8.55 6.24 5.17
CA ASP A 180 9.76 6.27 6.00
C ASP A 180 10.97 6.73 5.17
N THR A 181 11.15 6.16 3.97
CA THR A 181 12.21 6.58 3.04
C THR A 181 12.12 8.06 2.68
N ALA A 182 10.92 8.56 2.39
CA ALA A 182 10.73 9.97 2.04
C ALA A 182 10.97 10.89 3.23
N GLU A 183 10.60 10.51 4.43
CA GLU A 183 10.86 11.29 5.66
C GLU A 183 12.35 11.38 5.99
N PHE A 184 13.07 10.28 5.82
CA PHE A 184 14.50 10.26 6.05
C PHE A 184 15.30 10.98 4.95
N CYS A 185 14.99 10.72 3.67
CA CYS A 185 15.76 11.25 2.54
C CYS A 185 15.44 12.73 2.20
N ARG A 186 14.28 13.24 2.60
CA ARG A 186 13.90 14.63 2.40
C ARG A 186 14.20 15.42 3.66
N SER A 187 14.95 16.50 3.53
CA SER A 187 15.21 17.47 4.61
C SER A 187 13.99 18.28 5.06
N THR A 188 12.81 17.98 4.55
CA THR A 188 11.54 18.63 4.90
C THR A 188 10.58 17.58 5.44
N GLU A 189 9.95 17.87 6.59
CA GLU A 189 8.85 17.05 7.09
C GLU A 189 7.86 16.73 5.97
N VAL A 190 7.67 15.43 5.71
CA VAL A 190 6.57 15.00 4.85
C VAL A 190 5.30 15.38 5.60
N VAL A 191 4.59 16.38 5.10
CA VAL A 191 3.37 16.87 5.73
C VAL A 191 2.29 15.78 5.62
N ARG A 192 2.33 14.82 6.55
CA ARG A 192 1.32 13.75 6.68
C ARG A 192 -0.07 14.29 7.03
N LYS A 193 -0.19 15.56 7.37
CA LYS A 193 -1.42 16.20 7.89
C LYS A 193 -2.13 17.11 6.90
N LEU A 194 -2.06 16.87 5.62
CA LEU A 194 -3.07 17.40 4.73
C LEU A 194 -4.29 16.47 4.78
N GLN A 195 -5.01 16.52 5.89
CA GLN A 195 -6.40 16.10 5.88
C GLN A 195 -7.08 17.04 4.87
N ALA A 196 -7.48 16.48 3.71
CA ALA A 196 -8.11 17.27 2.67
C ALA A 196 -9.36 17.91 3.29
N ASP A 197 -9.41 19.24 3.24
CA ASP A 197 -10.60 19.99 3.62
C ASP A 197 -11.63 19.81 2.49
N PHE A 198 -12.48 18.80 2.67
CA PHE A 198 -13.46 18.44 1.64
C PHE A 198 -14.52 19.52 1.47
N GLU A 199 -14.86 20.27 2.52
CA GLU A 199 -15.76 21.42 2.47
C GLU A 199 -15.18 22.48 1.53
N LYS A 200 -13.92 22.83 1.72
CA LYS A 200 -13.21 23.82 0.88
C LYS A 200 -13.03 23.34 -0.56
N CYS A 201 -12.79 22.04 -0.75
CA CYS A 201 -12.75 21.45 -2.10
C CYS A 201 -14.12 21.51 -2.78
N LEU A 202 -15.19 21.22 -2.05
CA LEU A 202 -16.57 21.29 -2.56
C LEU A 202 -16.96 22.71 -2.93
N GLU A 203 -16.58 23.70 -2.11
CA GLU A 203 -16.78 25.12 -2.40
C GLU A 203 -16.13 25.53 -3.71
N LYS A 204 -14.85 25.16 -3.92
CA LYS A 204 -14.13 25.43 -5.17
C LYS A 204 -14.83 24.82 -6.39
N ILE A 205 -15.30 23.57 -6.29
CA ILE A 205 -16.06 22.95 -7.38
C ILE A 205 -17.38 23.68 -7.63
N ASN A 206 -18.09 24.10 -6.58
CA ASN A 206 -19.33 24.83 -6.74
C ASN A 206 -19.11 26.19 -7.43
N VAL A 207 -18.07 26.92 -7.05
CA VAL A 207 -17.69 28.18 -7.73
C VAL A 207 -17.37 27.92 -9.19
N GLN A 208 -16.61 26.89 -9.51
CA GLN A 208 -16.29 26.51 -10.88
C GLN A 208 -17.55 26.16 -11.71
N LEU A 209 -18.48 25.44 -11.12
CA LEU A 209 -19.73 25.05 -11.78
C LEU A 209 -20.64 26.26 -12.02
N GLN A 210 -20.69 27.22 -11.10
CA GLN A 210 -21.46 28.46 -11.23
C GLN A 210 -20.87 29.42 -12.28
N ALA A 211 -19.57 29.35 -12.52
CA ALA A 211 -18.90 30.15 -13.53
C ALA A 211 -19.22 29.71 -14.98
N PHE A 212 -19.81 28.54 -15.18
CA PHE A 212 -20.22 28.11 -16.53
C PHE A 212 -21.50 28.82 -16.97
N GLU A 213 -21.38 29.63 -18.02
CA GLU A 213 -22.54 30.25 -18.62
C GLU A 213 -23.44 29.22 -19.33
N VAL A 214 -24.72 29.28 -19.06
CA VAL A 214 -25.74 28.41 -19.68
C VAL A 214 -26.50 29.17 -20.75
N LYS A 215 -25.92 29.20 -21.94
CA LYS A 215 -26.49 29.95 -23.10
C LYS A 215 -27.23 29.07 -24.09
N THR A 216 -26.87 27.80 -24.24
CA THR A 216 -27.43 26.89 -25.25
C THR A 216 -28.32 25.81 -24.63
N GLU A 217 -29.21 25.23 -25.39
CA GLU A 217 -30.06 24.12 -24.95
C GLU A 217 -29.22 22.91 -24.51
N LEU A 218 -28.09 22.68 -25.15
CA LEU A 218 -27.16 21.61 -24.73
C LEU A 218 -26.58 21.87 -23.33
N GLN A 219 -26.24 23.12 -23.04
CA GLN A 219 -25.72 23.51 -21.71
C GLN A 219 -26.81 23.38 -20.63
N LYS A 220 -28.05 23.76 -20.94
CA LYS A 220 -29.20 23.54 -20.06
C LYS A 220 -29.40 22.06 -19.74
N THR A 221 -29.38 21.21 -20.78
CA THR A 221 -29.52 19.76 -20.62
C THR A 221 -28.40 19.19 -19.74
N ARG A 222 -27.14 19.64 -19.93
CA ARG A 222 -26.00 19.24 -19.08
C ARG A 222 -26.22 19.63 -17.61
N SER A 223 -26.66 20.84 -17.34
CA SER A 223 -26.93 21.30 -16.00
C SER A 223 -28.04 20.50 -15.33
N LEU A 224 -29.12 20.19 -16.06
CA LEU A 224 -30.22 19.35 -15.54
C LEU A 224 -29.75 17.93 -15.19
N LEU A 225 -28.94 17.29 -16.06
CA LEU A 225 -28.40 15.96 -15.80
C LEU A 225 -27.48 15.95 -14.57
N GLN A 226 -26.65 16.96 -14.43
CA GLN A 226 -25.77 17.09 -13.25
C GLN A 226 -26.59 17.29 -11.97
N GLU A 227 -27.61 18.17 -12.01
CA GLU A 227 -28.47 18.39 -10.86
C GLU A 227 -29.24 17.13 -10.45
N GLN A 228 -29.75 16.37 -11.43
CA GLN A 228 -30.40 15.09 -11.17
C GLN A 228 -29.43 14.07 -10.51
N ALA A 229 -28.17 14.01 -10.98
CA ALA A 229 -27.15 13.17 -10.38
C ALA A 229 -26.86 13.58 -8.94
N TYR A 230 -26.76 14.88 -8.64
CA TYR A 230 -26.56 15.38 -7.28
C TYR A 230 -27.71 15.03 -6.35
N ARG A 231 -28.96 15.22 -6.77
CA ARG A 231 -30.15 14.87 -5.97
C ARG A 231 -30.18 13.36 -5.67
N ASN A 232 -29.84 12.51 -6.64
CA ASN A 232 -29.85 11.08 -6.44
C ASN A 232 -28.69 10.60 -5.54
N SER A 233 -27.59 11.33 -5.47
CA SER A 233 -26.44 10.98 -4.62
C SER A 233 -26.72 11.17 -3.12
N THR A 234 -27.79 11.88 -2.74
CA THR A 234 -28.19 12.04 -1.32
C THR A 234 -28.91 10.80 -0.78
N LYS A 235 -29.38 9.89 -1.63
CA LYS A 235 -29.99 8.63 -1.19
C LYS A 235 -28.96 7.78 -0.45
N ASP A 236 -29.43 7.02 0.53
CA ASP A 236 -28.52 6.12 1.27
C ASP A 236 -28.32 4.81 0.49
N ALA A 237 -27.20 4.74 -0.21
CA ALA A 237 -26.74 3.57 -0.96
C ALA A 237 -25.24 3.40 -0.81
N HIS A 238 -24.75 2.16 -0.98
CA HIS A 238 -23.32 1.85 -0.95
C HIS A 238 -22.67 2.05 -2.32
N ILE A 239 -23.41 1.83 -3.40
CA ILE A 239 -22.93 1.93 -4.78
C ILE A 239 -23.85 2.88 -5.54
N TYR A 240 -23.25 3.79 -6.30
CA TYR A 240 -23.93 4.73 -7.19
C TYR A 240 -23.44 4.53 -8.61
N LEU A 241 -24.36 4.30 -9.53
CA LEU A 241 -24.07 4.26 -10.96
C LEU A 241 -24.46 5.61 -11.59
N ILE A 242 -23.50 6.31 -12.20
CA ILE A 242 -23.70 7.56 -12.90
C ILE A 242 -23.64 7.28 -14.41
N ASN A 243 -24.80 7.16 -15.05
CA ASN A 243 -24.90 7.00 -16.49
C ASN A 243 -25.26 8.35 -17.13
N MET A 244 -24.27 9.00 -17.74
CA MET A 244 -24.41 10.30 -18.40
C MET A 244 -23.71 10.27 -19.76
N PRO A 245 -24.19 11.00 -20.77
CA PRO A 245 -23.56 11.08 -22.10
C PRO A 245 -22.13 11.64 -22.03
N THR A 246 -21.32 11.32 -23.03
CA THR A 246 -19.99 11.94 -23.20
C THR A 246 -20.13 13.45 -23.35
N GLY A 247 -19.25 14.23 -22.71
CA GLY A 247 -19.31 15.69 -22.75
C GLY A 247 -20.34 16.33 -21.81
N SER A 248 -21.09 15.56 -21.00
CA SER A 248 -22.05 16.10 -20.03
C SER A 248 -21.43 16.64 -18.73
N GLY A 249 -20.09 16.57 -18.58
CA GLY A 249 -19.38 17.01 -17.37
C GLY A 249 -19.34 15.95 -16.26
N LYS A 250 -19.30 14.67 -16.62
CA LYS A 250 -19.23 13.53 -15.67
C LYS A 250 -18.14 13.69 -14.62
N THR A 251 -16.94 14.11 -15.01
CA THR A 251 -15.79 14.26 -14.12
C THR A 251 -16.07 15.24 -12.97
N LEU A 252 -16.60 16.43 -13.29
CA LEU A 252 -16.95 17.42 -12.26
C LEU A 252 -18.15 16.95 -11.42
N ALA A 253 -19.14 16.32 -12.06
CA ALA A 253 -20.29 15.79 -11.36
C ALA A 253 -19.91 14.68 -10.38
N SER A 254 -19.11 13.70 -10.81
CA SER A 254 -18.65 12.62 -9.95
C SER A 254 -17.74 13.10 -8.81
N ALA A 255 -16.82 14.05 -9.08
CA ALA A 255 -15.98 14.65 -8.05
C ALA A 255 -16.82 15.39 -6.99
N LYS A 256 -17.82 16.19 -7.42
CA LYS A 256 -18.75 16.86 -6.49
C LYS A 256 -19.53 15.87 -5.64
N ILE A 257 -20.07 14.80 -6.25
CA ILE A 257 -20.80 13.75 -5.54
C ILE A 257 -19.89 13.05 -4.52
N ALA A 258 -18.66 12.71 -4.90
CA ALA A 258 -17.70 12.08 -4.02
C ALA A 258 -17.40 12.95 -2.79
N LEU A 259 -17.16 14.25 -2.98
CA LEU A 259 -16.95 15.21 -1.89
C LEU A 259 -18.17 15.33 -0.98
N GLN A 260 -19.37 15.51 -1.53
CA GLN A 260 -20.62 15.57 -0.75
C GLN A 260 -20.81 14.31 0.10
N ARG A 261 -20.57 13.14 -0.48
CA ARG A 261 -20.67 11.86 0.25
C ARG A 261 -19.59 11.71 1.30
N ALA A 262 -18.36 12.11 1.02
CA ALA A 262 -17.26 12.06 1.98
C ALA A 262 -17.56 12.93 3.21
N ILE A 263 -18.07 14.14 3.01
CA ILE A 263 -18.50 15.04 4.08
C ILE A 263 -19.67 14.42 4.86
N ALA A 264 -20.76 14.03 4.19
CA ALA A 264 -21.95 13.49 4.81
C ALA A 264 -21.70 12.21 5.64
N LYS A 265 -20.78 11.36 5.17
CA LYS A 265 -20.41 10.10 5.83
C LYS A 265 -19.10 10.20 6.65
N LYS A 266 -18.58 11.41 6.87
CA LYS A 266 -17.34 11.68 7.64
C LYS A 266 -16.17 10.82 7.18
N LYS A 267 -16.02 10.62 5.85
CA LYS A 267 -14.90 9.86 5.30
C LYS A 267 -13.62 10.68 5.34
N LYS A 268 -12.50 10.01 5.53
CA LYS A 268 -11.17 10.65 5.61
C LYS A 268 -10.46 10.74 4.26
N ARG A 269 -10.86 9.94 3.26
CA ARG A 269 -10.19 9.82 1.96
C ARG A 269 -11.21 9.65 0.83
N ILE A 270 -10.83 10.14 -0.35
CA ILE A 270 -11.50 9.87 -1.63
C ILE A 270 -10.44 9.30 -2.56
N ILE A 271 -10.72 8.15 -3.16
CA ILE A 271 -9.89 7.56 -4.21
C ILE A 271 -10.63 7.78 -5.52
N TYR A 272 -10.00 8.50 -6.47
CA TYR A 272 -10.52 8.77 -7.80
C TYR A 272 -9.60 8.11 -8.82
N VAL A 273 -10.13 7.16 -9.60
CA VAL A 273 -9.36 6.34 -10.55
C VAL A 273 -9.81 6.65 -11.98
#